data_9619b478746a733a7886540aefb89648
#
_entry.id   9619b478746a733a7886540aefb89648
#
_cell.length_a   1.000
_cell.length_b   1.000
_cell.length_c   1.000
_cell.angle_alpha   90.00
_cell.angle_beta   90.00
_cell.angle_gamma   90.00
#
_symmetry.space_group_name_H-M   'P 1'
#
loop_
_entity.id
_entity.type
_entity.pdbx_description
1 polymer ?
#
loop_
_entity_poly.entity_id
_entity_poly.type
_entity_poly.pdbx_seq_one_letter_code
_entity_poly.pdbx_strand_id
1 'polypeptide(L)'
;MNYPGFTVRYAIEALFSITANSLFLYIATMPIIVLSWRKQKGYLVGAIVAFVYGYSGLLASSKMALANIYPITATLGLIGYRSYDVSVNWSIGLNITSMTLMILLSILITIKSNINLDNSKEKKKKVKTKKGW
;
A
#
# COMPACT_ATOMS: atom_id res chain seq x y z
N MET A 1 36.47 -7.49 16.21
CA MET A 1 36.49 -7.69 14.74
C MET A 1 36.03 -6.42 14.07
N ASN A 2 36.96 -5.67 13.49
CA ASN A 2 36.56 -4.53 12.64
C ASN A 2 36.35 -5.03 11.21
N TYR A 3 35.12 -5.17 10.80
CA TYR A 3 34.81 -5.34 9.39
C TYR A 3 35.11 -4.01 8.67
N PRO A 4 36.02 -4.01 7.67
CA PRO A 4 36.27 -2.81 6.89
C PRO A 4 34.97 -2.43 6.15
N GLY A 5 34.39 -1.30 6.55
CA GLY A 5 33.14 -0.79 5.94
C GLY A 5 31.95 -0.62 6.87
N PHE A 6 31.97 -1.15 8.08
CA PHE A 6 30.93 -0.90 9.06
C PHE A 6 31.25 0.36 9.87
N THR A 7 30.54 1.43 9.55
CA THR A 7 30.62 2.70 10.29
C THR A 7 29.25 2.97 10.91
N VAL A 8 29.20 3.57 12.10
CA VAL A 8 27.97 3.99 12.77
C VAL A 8 27.08 4.83 11.85
N ARG A 9 27.69 5.60 10.96
CA ARG A 9 26.99 6.36 9.93
C ARG A 9 26.15 5.47 9.00
N TYR A 10 26.67 4.35 8.53
CA TYR A 10 25.91 3.40 7.70
C TYR A 10 24.75 2.75 8.45
N ALA A 11 24.93 2.48 9.75
CA ALA A 11 23.86 1.96 10.59
C ALA A 11 22.72 2.97 10.73
N ILE A 12 23.01 4.26 10.91
CA ILE A 12 22.02 5.33 11.00
C ILE A 12 21.30 5.55 9.66
N GLU A 13 22.06 5.56 8.56
CA GLU A 13 21.48 5.67 7.21
C GLU A 13 20.56 4.48 6.88
N ALA A 14 20.96 3.26 7.24
CA ALA A 14 20.14 2.07 7.07
C ALA A 14 18.86 2.12 7.93
N LEU A 15 18.96 2.56 9.18
CA LEU A 15 17.82 2.72 10.07
C LEU A 15 16.82 3.73 9.51
N PHE A 16 17.31 4.86 9.04
CA PHE A 16 16.47 5.89 8.41
C PHE A 16 15.79 5.38 7.14
N SER A 17 16.52 4.67 6.28
CA SER A 17 16.00 4.08 5.05
C SER A 17 14.93 3.02 5.34
N ILE A 18 15.12 2.16 6.33
CA ILE A 18 14.15 1.14 6.74
C ILE A 18 12.88 1.82 7.28
N THR A 19 13.02 2.86 8.10
CA THR A 19 11.89 3.60 8.66
C THR A 19 11.09 4.29 7.56
N ALA A 20 11.77 4.98 6.64
CA ALA A 20 11.15 5.63 5.50
C ALA A 20 10.43 4.61 4.58
N ASN A 21 11.07 3.47 4.31
CA ASN A 21 10.45 2.40 3.53
C ASN A 21 9.19 1.86 4.20
N SER A 22 9.20 1.69 5.51
CA SER A 22 8.03 1.23 6.26
C SER A 22 6.84 2.20 6.14
N LEU A 23 7.08 3.51 6.16
CA LEU A 23 6.05 4.52 5.96
C LEU A 23 5.48 4.47 4.54
N PHE A 24 6.34 4.38 3.53
CA PHE A 24 5.89 4.25 2.14
C PHE A 24 5.14 2.93 1.90
N LEU A 25 5.58 1.84 2.51
CA LEU A 25 4.91 0.55 2.42
C LEU A 25 3.52 0.60 3.07
N TYR A 26 3.37 1.34 4.17
CA TYR A 26 2.07 1.58 4.80
C TYR A 26 1.11 2.29 3.83
N ILE A 27 1.59 3.32 3.13
CA ILE A 27 0.80 4.02 2.10
C ILE A 27 0.42 3.06 0.96
N ALA A 28 1.36 2.23 0.50
CA ALA A 28 1.11 1.25 -0.56
C ALA A 28 0.05 0.20 -0.19
N THR A 29 -0.05 -0.16 1.09
CA THR A 29 -1.03 -1.13 1.60
C THR A 29 -2.32 -0.50 2.12
N MET A 30 -2.40 0.82 2.17
CA MET A 30 -3.54 1.56 2.71
C MET A 30 -4.90 1.17 2.11
N PRO A 31 -5.05 0.96 0.78
CA PRO A 31 -6.31 0.52 0.21
C PRO A 31 -6.79 -0.82 0.75
N ILE A 32 -5.87 -1.75 1.01
CA ILE A 32 -6.18 -3.08 1.55
C ILE A 32 -6.67 -2.97 3.00
N ILE A 33 -6.01 -2.12 3.79
CA ILE A 33 -6.39 -1.86 5.19
C ILE A 33 -7.79 -1.27 5.25
N VAL A 34 -8.08 -0.27 4.43
CA VAL A 34 -9.41 0.35 4.35
C VAL A 34 -10.49 -0.65 3.93
N LEU A 35 -10.17 -1.51 2.97
CA LEU A 35 -11.09 -2.55 2.52
C LEU A 35 -11.38 -3.59 3.61
N SER A 36 -10.36 -3.99 4.36
CA SER A 36 -10.46 -4.99 5.44
C SER A 36 -11.32 -4.53 6.59
N TRP A 37 -11.27 -3.24 6.92
CA TRP A 37 -11.96 -2.70 8.10
C TRP A 37 -13.47 -2.55 7.93
N ARG A 38 -13.98 -2.57 6.71
CA ARG A 38 -15.37 -2.16 6.42
C ARG A 38 -16.41 -3.27 6.32
N LYS A 39 -16.00 -4.53 6.31
CA LYS A 39 -16.94 -5.68 6.23
C LYS A 39 -16.81 -6.56 7.45
N GLN A 40 -17.93 -7.15 7.90
CA GLN A 40 -17.97 -8.05 9.07
C GLN A 40 -17.01 -9.27 8.98
N LYS A 41 -16.62 -9.68 7.80
CA LYS A 41 -15.57 -10.69 7.56
C LYS A 41 -14.44 -10.14 6.70
N GLY A 42 -14.25 -8.83 6.75
CA GLY A 42 -13.30 -8.10 5.90
C GLY A 42 -11.85 -8.47 6.18
N TYR A 43 -11.54 -8.90 7.41
CA TYR A 43 -10.20 -9.35 7.77
C TYR A 43 -9.74 -10.54 6.93
N LEU A 44 -10.63 -11.51 6.64
CA LEU A 44 -10.30 -12.67 5.82
C LEU A 44 -10.06 -12.28 4.36
N VAL A 45 -10.94 -11.46 3.82
CA VAL A 45 -10.79 -10.92 2.46
C VAL A 45 -9.54 -10.05 2.36
N GLY A 46 -9.30 -9.21 3.37
CA GLY A 46 -8.09 -8.39 3.45
C GLY A 46 -6.81 -9.21 3.51
N ALA A 47 -6.80 -10.30 4.28
CA ALA A 47 -5.65 -11.20 4.35
C ALA A 47 -5.35 -11.88 3.01
N ILE A 48 -6.38 -12.37 2.32
CA ILE A 48 -6.22 -12.99 0.99
C ILE A 48 -5.71 -11.96 -0.03
N VAL A 49 -6.31 -10.77 -0.05
CA VAL A 49 -5.89 -9.70 -0.96
C VAL A 49 -4.46 -9.25 -0.66
N ALA A 50 -4.10 -9.10 0.62
CA ALA A 50 -2.75 -8.75 1.03
C ALA A 50 -1.72 -9.80 0.63
N PHE A 51 -2.07 -11.08 0.76
CA PHE A 51 -1.21 -12.19 0.34
C PHE A 51 -0.97 -12.18 -1.18
N VAL A 52 -2.04 -12.10 -1.98
CA VAL A 52 -1.95 -12.02 -3.44
C VAL A 52 -1.18 -10.79 -3.88
N TYR A 53 -1.45 -9.65 -3.23
CA TYR A 53 -0.77 -8.39 -3.52
C TYR A 53 0.72 -8.44 -3.19
N GLY A 54 1.11 -8.99 -2.04
CA GLY A 54 2.51 -9.17 -1.65
C GLY A 54 3.25 -10.14 -2.57
N TYR A 55 2.61 -11.27 -2.91
CA TYR A 55 3.19 -12.27 -3.80
C TYR A 55 3.38 -11.74 -5.23
N SER A 56 2.40 -11.00 -5.75
CA SER A 56 2.53 -10.37 -7.06
C SER A 56 3.61 -9.28 -7.09
N GLY A 57 3.91 -8.65 -5.94
CA GLY A 57 5.05 -7.74 -5.80
C GLY A 57 6.40 -8.43 -6.02
N LEU A 58 6.57 -9.67 -5.55
CA LEU A 58 7.76 -10.46 -5.83
C LEU A 58 7.91 -10.76 -7.33
N LEU A 59 6.82 -11.09 -8.00
CA LEU A 59 6.82 -11.31 -9.46
C LEU A 59 7.10 -10.01 -10.23
N ALA A 60 6.56 -8.89 -9.76
CA ALA A 60 6.81 -7.58 -10.37
C ALA A 60 8.27 -7.15 -10.24
N SER A 61 8.96 -7.53 -9.16
CA SER A 61 10.37 -7.20 -8.95
C SER A 61 11.31 -7.85 -9.97
N SER A 62 10.87 -8.91 -10.65
CA SER A 62 11.66 -9.58 -11.68
C SER A 62 11.78 -8.79 -13.00
N LYS A 63 10.90 -7.81 -13.22
CA LYS A 63 10.90 -6.95 -14.40
C LYS A 63 10.99 -5.49 -14.02
N MET A 64 12.01 -4.79 -14.50
CA MET A 64 12.29 -3.40 -14.13
C MET A 64 11.13 -2.43 -14.38
N ALA A 65 10.44 -2.56 -15.50
CA ALA A 65 9.29 -1.72 -15.81
C ALA A 65 8.15 -1.92 -14.81
N LEU A 66 7.86 -3.17 -14.43
CA LEU A 66 6.84 -3.50 -13.44
C LEU A 66 7.25 -3.09 -12.02
N ALA A 67 8.53 -3.23 -11.67
CA ALA A 67 9.07 -2.85 -10.38
C ALA A 67 8.89 -1.35 -10.09
N ASN A 68 9.01 -0.49 -11.09
CA ASN A 68 8.79 0.95 -10.96
C ASN A 68 7.31 1.33 -10.80
N ILE A 69 6.39 0.57 -11.37
CA ILE A 69 4.95 0.87 -11.37
C ILE A 69 4.26 0.22 -10.18
N TYR A 70 4.74 -0.94 -9.75
CA TYR A 70 4.10 -1.68 -8.66
C TYR A 70 4.34 -1.01 -7.31
N PRO A 71 3.30 -0.67 -6.53
CA PRO A 71 3.46 0.19 -5.34
C PRO A 71 4.42 -0.35 -4.28
N ILE A 72 4.42 -1.65 -4.01
CA ILE A 72 5.32 -2.24 -3.01
C ILE A 72 6.79 -2.10 -3.43
N THR A 73 7.10 -2.36 -4.69
CA THR A 73 8.48 -2.24 -5.20
C THR A 73 8.88 -0.79 -5.45
N ALA A 74 7.93 0.08 -5.78
CA ALA A 74 8.16 1.50 -5.94
C ALA A 74 8.66 2.18 -4.65
N THR A 75 8.32 1.65 -3.47
CA THR A 75 8.85 2.15 -2.19
C THR A 75 10.37 2.06 -2.14
N LEU A 76 10.93 1.00 -2.67
CA LEU A 76 12.39 0.79 -2.73
C LEU A 76 13.07 1.84 -3.61
N GLY A 77 12.44 2.20 -4.72
CA GLY A 77 12.93 3.26 -5.60
C GLY A 77 12.91 4.63 -4.93
N LEU A 78 11.90 4.93 -4.11
CA LEU A 78 11.78 6.20 -3.40
C LEU A 78 12.84 6.39 -2.31
N ILE A 79 13.26 5.33 -1.65
CA ILE A 79 14.34 5.38 -0.65
C ILE A 79 15.73 5.32 -1.27
N GLY A 80 15.85 5.21 -2.60
CA GLY A 80 17.12 5.10 -3.30
C GLY A 80 17.84 3.77 -3.04
N TYR A 81 17.08 2.67 -2.89
CA TYR A 81 17.64 1.34 -2.71
C TYR A 81 18.54 0.97 -3.88
N ARG A 82 19.80 0.71 -3.59
CA ARG A 82 20.77 0.20 -4.57
C ARG A 82 20.66 -1.31 -4.61
N SER A 83 20.06 -1.82 -5.69
CA SER A 83 20.08 -3.26 -5.94
C SER A 83 21.48 -3.74 -6.26
N TYR A 84 21.76 -5.00 -5.95
CA TYR A 84 23.01 -5.67 -6.32
C TYR A 84 23.15 -5.77 -7.86
N ASP A 85 22.04 -5.67 -8.57
CA ASP A 85 22.01 -5.71 -10.02
C ASP A 85 22.14 -4.29 -10.59
N VAL A 86 23.21 -4.05 -11.34
CA VAL A 86 23.53 -2.75 -11.96
C VAL A 86 22.52 -2.32 -13.03
N SER A 87 21.70 -3.26 -13.51
CA SER A 87 20.64 -3.00 -14.50
C SER A 87 19.40 -2.31 -13.93
N VAL A 88 19.32 -2.14 -12.60
CA VAL A 88 18.16 -1.57 -11.94
C VAL A 88 18.20 -0.05 -11.97
N ASN A 89 17.42 0.54 -12.86
CA ASN A 89 17.20 1.98 -12.95
C ASN A 89 15.84 2.36 -12.36
N TRP A 90 15.86 3.01 -11.19
CA TRP A 90 14.64 3.51 -10.54
C TRP A 90 14.18 4.83 -11.17
N SER A 91 12.93 4.89 -11.59
CA SER A 91 12.29 6.13 -12.04
C SER A 91 11.48 6.74 -10.90
N ILE A 92 12.01 7.79 -10.29
CA ILE A 92 11.36 8.51 -9.17
C ILE A 92 9.98 9.02 -9.56
N GLY A 93 9.82 9.52 -10.79
CA GLY A 93 8.54 10.00 -11.29
C GLY A 93 7.46 8.91 -11.33
N LEU A 94 7.79 7.73 -11.82
CA LEU A 94 6.87 6.58 -11.83
C LEU A 94 6.55 6.10 -10.42
N ASN A 95 7.53 6.10 -9.53
CA ASN A 95 7.35 5.68 -8.15
C ASN A 95 6.40 6.62 -7.39
N ILE A 96 6.56 7.93 -7.55
CA ILE A 96 5.68 8.94 -6.94
C ILE A 96 4.27 8.81 -7.52
N THR A 97 4.13 8.64 -8.83
CA THR A 97 2.83 8.45 -9.50
C THR A 97 2.11 7.22 -8.96
N SER A 98 2.82 6.11 -8.79
CA SER A 98 2.27 4.88 -8.21
C SER A 98 1.75 5.11 -6.78
N MET A 99 2.51 5.78 -5.93
CA MET A 99 2.10 6.10 -4.56
C MET A 99 0.89 7.03 -4.51
N THR A 100 0.88 8.07 -5.33
CA THR A 100 -0.26 9.00 -5.44
C THR A 100 -1.53 8.27 -5.87
N LEU A 101 -1.41 7.34 -6.83
CA LEU A 101 -2.51 6.52 -7.28
C LEU A 101 -3.09 5.65 -6.16
N MET A 102 -2.25 5.09 -5.30
CA MET A 102 -2.69 4.30 -4.14
C MET A 102 -3.43 5.14 -3.10
N ILE A 103 -2.98 6.36 -2.85
CA ILE A 103 -3.67 7.30 -1.96
C ILE A 103 -5.05 7.66 -2.52
N LEU A 104 -5.13 8.01 -3.81
CA LEU A 104 -6.40 8.32 -4.49
C LEU A 104 -7.36 7.13 -4.44
N LEU A 105 -6.87 5.91 -4.66
CA LEU A 105 -7.67 4.70 -4.61
C LEU A 105 -8.23 4.45 -3.21
N SER A 106 -7.44 4.69 -2.16
CA SER A 106 -7.90 4.62 -0.76
C SER A 106 -9.00 5.62 -0.47
N ILE A 107 -8.88 6.84 -0.94
CA ILE A 107 -9.88 7.90 -0.79
C ILE A 107 -11.18 7.51 -1.51
N LEU A 108 -11.09 7.02 -2.75
CA LEU A 108 -12.27 6.58 -3.53
C LEU A 108 -13.01 5.43 -2.84
N ILE A 109 -12.29 4.42 -2.33
CA ILE A 109 -12.90 3.32 -1.57
C ILE A 109 -13.62 3.87 -0.33
N THR A 110 -13.01 4.82 0.37
CA THR A 110 -13.58 5.45 1.55
C THR A 110 -14.87 6.19 1.23
N ILE A 111 -14.88 7.03 0.21
CA ILE A 111 -16.07 7.81 -0.22
C ILE A 111 -17.19 6.87 -0.65
N LYS A 112 -16.90 5.92 -1.54
CA LYS A 112 -17.92 4.97 -2.05
C LYS A 112 -18.55 4.15 -0.93
N SER A 113 -17.79 3.79 0.07
CA SER A 113 -18.29 3.03 1.21
C SER A 113 -19.16 3.87 2.12
N ASN A 114 -18.86 5.15 2.34
CA ASN A 114 -19.71 6.05 3.12
C ASN A 114 -21.07 6.27 2.45
N ILE A 115 -21.10 6.48 1.15
CA ILE A 115 -22.33 6.62 0.38
C ILE A 115 -23.23 5.38 0.52
N ASN A 116 -22.65 4.18 0.45
CA ASN A 116 -23.41 2.95 0.61
C ASN A 116 -23.99 2.76 2.02
N LEU A 117 -23.29 3.23 3.06
CA LEU A 117 -23.78 3.19 4.43
C LEU A 117 -24.95 4.13 4.65
N ASP A 118 -24.93 5.33 4.07
CA ASP A 118 -26.02 6.30 4.18
C ASP A 118 -27.24 5.82 3.44
N ASN A 119 -27.13 5.30 2.24
CA ASN A 119 -28.21 4.69 1.47
C ASN A 119 -28.85 3.49 2.21
N SER A 120 -28.04 2.70 2.93
CA SER A 120 -28.54 1.58 3.73
C SER A 120 -29.35 2.05 4.95
N LYS A 121 -28.92 3.15 5.59
CA LYS A 121 -29.63 3.76 6.73
C LYS A 121 -30.97 4.37 6.28
N GLU A 122 -31.00 5.05 5.13
CA GLU A 122 -32.25 5.59 4.57
C GLU A 122 -33.25 4.50 4.22
N LYS A 123 -32.80 3.41 3.60
CA LYS A 123 -33.68 2.27 3.28
C LYS A 123 -34.28 1.67 4.56
N LYS A 124 -33.49 1.50 5.64
CA LYS A 124 -33.98 1.00 6.92
C LYS A 124 -34.99 1.94 7.57
N LYS A 125 -34.80 3.26 7.48
CA LYS A 125 -35.77 4.26 7.96
C LYS A 125 -37.10 4.17 7.20
N LYS A 126 -37.06 4.14 5.87
CA LYS A 126 -38.25 4.04 5.02
C LYS A 126 -39.08 2.76 5.27
N VAL A 127 -38.39 1.63 5.53
CA VAL A 127 -39.06 0.37 5.87
C VAL A 127 -39.75 0.43 7.24
N LYS A 128 -39.11 1.06 8.24
CA LYS A 128 -39.73 1.25 9.56
C LYS A 128 -40.96 2.16 9.48
N THR A 129 -40.91 3.23 8.73
CA THR A 129 -42.03 4.17 8.56
C THR A 129 -43.23 3.52 7.82
N LYS A 130 -42.97 2.64 6.85
CA LYS A 130 -44.03 1.90 6.16
C LYS A 130 -44.72 0.84 7.00
N LYS A 131 -44.07 0.30 8.02
CA LYS A 131 -44.64 -0.70 8.96
C LYS A 131 -45.40 -0.09 10.12
N GLY A 132 -45.56 1.23 10.20
CA GLY A 132 -46.37 1.92 11.20
C GLY A 132 -45.87 1.78 12.65
N TRP A 133 -44.60 1.52 12.82
CA TRP A 133 -43.93 1.35 14.12
C TRP A 133 -43.06 2.53 14.43
#